data_26eef415a915e1019af1ed0bd853155c
#
_entry.id   26eef415a915e1019af1ed0bd853155c
#
_cell.length_a   1.000
_cell.length_b   1.000
_cell.length_c   1.000
_cell.angle_alpha   90.00
_cell.angle_beta   90.00
_cell.angle_gamma   90.00
#
_symmetry.space_group_name_H-M   'P 1'
#
loop_
_entity.id
_entity.type
_entity.pdbx_description
1 polymer ?
#
loop_
_entity_poly.entity_id
_entity_poly.type
_entity_poly.pdbx_seq_one_letter_code
_entity_poly.pdbx_strand_id
1 'polypeptide(L)' 'MKTALMALCLMAAGCASVDCGPDWYGIGQRDGRIGADSQIENYAARCGADVDRGRYAEGLESGRAMRPRPPV' A
#
# COMPACT_ATOMS: atom_id res chain seq x y z
N MET A 1 -14.98 29.58 -5.77
CA MET A 1 -13.66 29.54 -5.15
C MET A 1 -13.62 28.59 -3.97
N LYS A 2 -14.49 28.79 -3.01
CA LYS A 2 -14.53 27.90 -1.84
C LYS A 2 -14.87 26.47 -2.21
N THR A 3 -15.71 26.30 -3.20
CA THR A 3 -16.10 24.99 -3.66
C THR A 3 -14.93 24.21 -4.25
N ALA A 4 -14.02 24.89 -4.93
CA ALA A 4 -12.86 24.23 -5.50
C ALA A 4 -11.94 23.67 -4.41
N LEU A 5 -11.78 24.43 -3.33
CA LEU A 5 -10.97 23.98 -2.20
C LEU A 5 -11.59 22.76 -1.53
N MET A 6 -12.88 22.74 -1.40
CA MET A 6 -13.56 21.60 -0.78
C MET A 6 -13.41 20.34 -1.64
N ALA A 7 -13.48 20.50 -2.96
CA ALA A 7 -13.30 19.37 -3.84
C ALA A 7 -11.89 18.78 -3.69
N LEU A 8 -10.89 19.61 -3.57
CA LEU A 8 -9.54 19.16 -3.35
C LEU A 8 -9.39 18.39 -2.05
N CYS A 9 -10.00 18.87 -1.00
CA CYS A 9 -9.97 18.18 0.28
C CYS A 9 -10.59 16.79 0.19
N LEU A 10 -11.69 16.68 -0.53
CA LEU A 10 -12.34 15.38 -0.69
C LEU A 10 -11.47 14.41 -1.45
N MET A 11 -10.80 14.88 -2.48
CA MET A 11 -9.91 14.03 -3.25
C MET A 11 -8.73 13.55 -2.40
N ALA A 12 -8.17 14.45 -1.62
CA ALA A 12 -7.06 14.09 -0.74
C ALA A 12 -7.51 13.04 0.28
N ALA A 13 -8.70 13.19 0.83
CA ALA A 13 -9.21 12.21 1.77
C ALA A 13 -9.41 10.85 1.09
N GLY A 14 -9.90 10.84 -0.14
CA GLY A 14 -10.05 9.59 -0.89
C GLY A 14 -8.72 8.92 -1.15
N CYS A 15 -7.71 9.70 -1.53
CA CYS A 15 -6.38 9.14 -1.76
C CYS A 15 -5.75 8.61 -0.50
N ALA A 16 -6.10 9.16 0.65
CA ALA A 16 -5.55 8.73 1.93
C ALA A 16 -6.21 7.47 2.46
N SER A 17 -7.29 7.02 1.86
CA SER A 17 -7.97 5.81 2.29
C SER A 17 -7.05 4.62 2.16
N VAL A 18 -6.94 3.85 3.22
CA VAL A 18 -6.17 2.64 3.22
C VAL A 18 -7.11 1.47 3.02
N ASP A 19 -6.74 0.60 2.10
CA ASP A 19 -7.48 -0.62 1.87
C ASP A 19 -7.03 -1.66 2.89
N CYS A 20 -7.92 -2.05 3.77
CA CYS A 20 -7.60 -3.00 4.82
C CYS A 20 -7.82 -4.45 4.41
N GLY A 21 -7.55 -4.74 3.19
CA GLY A 21 -7.68 -6.09 2.69
C GLY A 21 -8.96 -6.26 1.89
N PRO A 22 -9.35 -7.46 1.57
CA PRO A 22 -8.73 -8.73 2.00
C PRO A 22 -7.49 -9.15 1.21
N ASP A 23 -7.09 -8.41 0.19
CA ASP A 23 -6.01 -8.85 -0.70
C ASP A 23 -4.65 -8.35 -0.21
N TRP A 24 -4.20 -8.87 0.92
CA TRP A 24 -2.91 -8.46 1.48
C TRP A 24 -1.74 -8.88 0.62
N TYR A 25 -1.85 -9.99 -0.10
CA TYR A 25 -0.82 -10.40 -1.04
C TYR A 25 -0.65 -9.34 -2.14
N GLY A 26 -1.76 -8.91 -2.74
CA GLY A 26 -1.71 -7.90 -3.79
C GLY A 26 -1.17 -6.57 -3.31
N ILE A 27 -1.53 -6.17 -2.09
CA ILE A 27 -1.03 -4.95 -1.49
C ILE A 27 0.49 -5.04 -1.32
N GLY A 28 0.98 -6.17 -0.80
CA GLY A 28 2.41 -6.39 -0.65
C GLY A 28 3.12 -6.40 -1.99
N GLN A 29 2.55 -7.05 -2.98
CA GLN A 29 3.12 -7.13 -4.31
C GLN A 29 3.28 -5.74 -4.93
N ARG A 30 2.27 -4.89 -4.78
CA ARG A 30 2.36 -3.52 -5.25
C ARG A 30 3.50 -2.78 -4.57
N ASP A 31 3.58 -2.89 -3.24
CA ASP A 31 4.63 -2.21 -2.48
C ASP A 31 6.01 -2.70 -2.90
N GLY A 32 6.15 -3.99 -3.13
CA GLY A 32 7.43 -4.55 -3.58
C GLY A 32 7.82 -4.04 -4.96
N ARG A 33 6.87 -3.97 -5.88
CA ARG A 33 7.16 -3.53 -7.25
C ARG A 33 7.62 -2.08 -7.30
N ILE A 34 7.06 -1.23 -6.46
CA ILE A 34 7.46 0.18 -6.45
C ILE A 34 8.70 0.43 -5.59
N GLY A 35 9.24 -0.60 -4.97
CA GLY A 35 10.46 -0.48 -4.20
C GLY A 35 10.26 0.08 -2.81
N ALA A 36 9.06 0.09 -2.30
CA ALA A 36 8.82 0.56 -0.97
C ALA A 36 9.33 -0.44 0.06
N ASP A 37 9.79 0.06 1.20
CA ASP A 37 10.06 -0.79 2.33
C ASP A 37 8.74 -1.35 2.86
N SER A 38 8.83 -2.38 3.68
CA SER A 38 7.62 -2.97 4.26
C SER A 38 6.82 -1.91 5.00
N GLN A 39 5.54 -1.79 4.66
CA GLN A 39 4.62 -0.86 5.29
C GLN A 39 3.69 -1.57 6.26
N ILE A 40 4.05 -2.79 6.67
CA ILE A 40 3.16 -3.62 7.44
C ILE A 40 2.76 -2.98 8.77
N GLU A 41 3.69 -2.26 9.41
CA GLU A 41 3.36 -1.63 10.68
C GLU A 41 2.39 -0.48 10.49
N ASN A 42 2.49 0.23 9.37
CA ASN A 42 1.54 1.30 9.06
C ASN A 42 0.16 0.73 8.81
N TYR A 43 0.07 -0.37 8.10
CA TYR A 43 -1.21 -1.04 7.87
C TYR A 43 -1.78 -1.58 9.17
N ALA A 44 -0.93 -2.17 10.01
CA ALA A 44 -1.37 -2.70 11.29
C ALA A 44 -1.91 -1.59 12.20
N ALA A 45 -1.29 -0.42 12.15
CA ALA A 45 -1.75 0.70 12.95
C ALA A 45 -3.16 1.17 12.54
N ARG A 46 -3.49 1.02 11.26
CA ARG A 46 -4.78 1.47 10.74
C ARG A 46 -5.83 0.38 10.71
N CYS A 47 -5.42 -0.85 10.42
CA CYS A 47 -6.34 -1.95 10.17
C CYS A 47 -6.38 -2.97 11.31
N GLY A 48 -5.44 -2.87 12.23
CA GLY A 48 -5.43 -3.74 13.41
C GLY A 48 -5.29 -5.21 13.04
N ALA A 49 -6.14 -6.01 13.63
CA ALA A 49 -6.07 -7.46 13.48
C ALA A 49 -6.46 -7.95 12.08
N ASP A 50 -7.01 -7.08 11.25
CA ASP A 50 -7.41 -7.46 9.90
C ASP A 50 -6.23 -7.69 8.96
N VAL A 51 -5.04 -7.28 9.37
CA VAL A 51 -3.85 -7.39 8.53
C VAL A 51 -3.34 -8.83 8.53
N ASP A 52 -3.20 -9.39 7.35
CA ASP A 52 -2.56 -10.70 7.19
C ASP A 52 -1.09 -10.46 6.89
N ARG A 53 -0.28 -10.48 7.94
CA ARG A 53 1.14 -10.16 7.82
C ARG A 53 1.89 -11.14 6.92
N GLY A 54 1.52 -12.41 7.00
CA GLY A 54 2.17 -13.44 6.19
C GLY A 54 1.90 -13.25 4.72
N ARG A 55 0.65 -13.01 4.36
CA ARG A 55 0.30 -12.78 2.96
C ARG A 55 0.94 -11.51 2.41
N TYR A 56 0.95 -10.47 3.22
CA TYR A 56 1.60 -9.23 2.81
C TYR A 56 3.09 -9.47 2.53
N ALA A 57 3.77 -10.18 3.43
CA ALA A 57 5.21 -10.45 3.27
C ALA A 57 5.49 -11.25 2.01
N GLU A 58 4.66 -12.25 1.72
CA GLU A 58 4.79 -13.03 0.50
C GLU A 58 4.63 -12.14 -0.73
N GLY A 59 3.63 -11.27 -0.70
CA GLY A 59 3.41 -10.35 -1.80
C GLY A 59 4.57 -9.38 -1.99
N LEU A 60 5.08 -8.86 -0.88
CA LEU A 60 6.22 -7.94 -0.93
C LEU A 60 7.42 -8.59 -1.61
N GLU A 61 7.74 -9.82 -1.25
CA GLU A 61 8.83 -10.54 -1.88
C GLU A 61 8.56 -10.76 -3.36
N SER A 62 7.35 -11.15 -3.70
CA SER A 62 6.96 -11.36 -5.09
C SER A 62 7.11 -10.07 -5.89
N GLY A 63 6.66 -8.96 -5.33
CA GLY A 63 6.76 -7.67 -6.00
C GLY A 63 8.21 -7.24 -6.20
N ARG A 64 9.05 -7.48 -5.21
CA ARG A 64 10.47 -7.15 -5.32
C ARG A 64 11.14 -7.96 -6.42
N ALA A 65 10.75 -9.21 -6.59
CA ALA A 65 11.30 -10.06 -7.63
C ALA A 65 10.90 -9.61 -9.03
N MET A 66 9.82 -8.85 -9.14
CA MET A 66 9.35 -8.34 -10.43
C MET A 66 10.07 -7.06 -10.86
N ARG A 67 10.82 -6.44 -9.98
CA ARG A 67 11.50 -5.19 -10.33
C ARG A 67 12.66 -5.47 -11.26
N PRO A 68 12.83 -4.64 -12.30
CA PRO A 68 14.01 -4.78 -13.15
C PRO A 68 15.26 -4.47 -12.34
N ARG A 69 16.27 -5.28 -12.52
CA ARG A 69 17.54 -5.05 -11.84
C ARG A 69 18.29 -3.94 -12.56
N PRO A 70 18.91 -3.02 -11.80
CA PRO A 70 19.74 -2.03 -12.45
C PRO A 70 20.93 -2.70 -13.11
N PRO A 71 21.40 -2.21 -14.25
CA PRO A 71 22.61 -2.73 -14.86
C PRO A 71 23.79 -2.49 -13.94
N VAL A 72 24.62 -3.47 -13.85
CA VAL A 72 25.79 -3.40 -12.94
C VAL A 72 26.97 -2.84 -13.69
#